data_a5ffc93638689b94ff06eebd2f645e8a
#
_entry.id   a5ffc93638689b94ff06eebd2f645e8a
#
_cell.length_a   1.000
_cell.length_b   1.000
_cell.length_c   1.000
_cell.angle_alpha   90.00
_cell.angle_beta   90.00
_cell.angle_gamma   90.00
#
_symmetry.space_group_name_H-M   'P 1'
#
loop_
_entity.id
_entity.type
_entity.pdbx_description
1 polymer ?
#
loop_
_entity_poly.entity_id
_entity_poly.type
_entity_poly.pdbx_seq_one_letter_code
_entity_poly.pdbx_strand_id
1 'polypeptide(L)'
;MDITPFTECYDKHDFKELNDLDVNMLYNVVEFCKNKFTRDGMFFDIGSNAGSFVKVLNDCNINNNIHCFEPHPVLHQNTKQVYPYVNMNNYCLGNIDGNIDIYIPQWSVGLSSVINRPVFSQLGQQIYKLNVKCQKLDTYCNEQNITNINFVKIDVEGAEKFIFEGATELLKNKQIKCGIFEVGQTLYDANTHENEICEILLSYGYILNKTFSKSDYVFYLP
;
A
#
# COMPACT_ATOMS: atom_id res chain seq x y z
N MET A 1 -8.94 21.81 6.40
CA MET A 1 -8.95 21.55 4.95
C MET A 1 -10.40 21.26 4.57
N ASP A 2 -10.92 21.89 3.53
CA ASP A 2 -12.26 21.57 3.02
C ASP A 2 -12.21 20.26 2.25
N ILE A 3 -12.85 19.21 2.78
CA ILE A 3 -12.90 17.87 2.19
C ILE A 3 -14.15 17.67 1.31
N THR A 4 -15.01 18.70 1.22
CA THR A 4 -16.29 18.64 0.47
C THR A 4 -16.10 18.15 -0.98
N PRO A 5 -15.07 18.60 -1.74
CA PRO A 5 -14.87 18.10 -3.10
C PRO A 5 -14.58 16.60 -3.16
N PHE A 6 -14.02 16.02 -2.10
CA PHE A 6 -13.63 14.60 -2.05
C PHE A 6 -14.78 13.71 -1.57
N THR A 7 -15.77 14.27 -0.85
CA THR A 7 -16.97 13.53 -0.45
C THR A 7 -17.94 13.31 -1.61
N GLU A 8 -17.91 14.19 -2.61
CA GLU A 8 -18.76 14.09 -3.82
C GLU A 8 -18.23 13.04 -4.81
N CYS A 9 -16.92 12.75 -4.77
CA CYS A 9 -16.28 11.69 -5.56
C CYS A 9 -16.49 10.29 -4.98
N TYR A 10 -17.08 10.23 -3.80
CA TYR A 10 -17.23 9.02 -3.02
C TYR A 10 -18.59 8.40 -3.32
N ASP A 11 -18.65 7.50 -4.30
CA ASP A 11 -19.83 6.67 -4.48
C ASP A 11 -19.80 5.53 -3.46
N LYS A 12 -20.92 5.30 -2.75
CA LYS A 12 -21.09 4.21 -1.78
C LYS A 12 -20.86 2.81 -2.40
N HIS A 13 -20.71 2.74 -3.71
CA HIS A 13 -20.38 1.52 -4.45
C HIS A 13 -18.92 1.08 -4.29
N ASP A 14 -17.96 2.01 -4.03
CA ASP A 14 -16.54 1.65 -3.86
C ASP A 14 -16.27 0.78 -2.61
N PHE A 15 -17.22 0.73 -1.65
CA PHE A 15 -17.14 -0.17 -0.50
C PHE A 15 -17.74 -1.56 -0.74
N LYS A 16 -18.46 -1.79 -1.84
CA LYS A 16 -19.23 -3.03 -2.03
C LYS A 16 -18.54 -4.09 -2.85
N GLU A 17 -17.53 -3.72 -3.63
CA GLU A 17 -16.84 -4.66 -4.51
C GLU A 17 -15.35 -4.73 -4.18
N LEU A 18 -15.04 -5.19 -2.97
CA LEU A 18 -13.82 -5.96 -2.77
C LEU A 18 -13.94 -7.16 -3.72
N ASN A 19 -13.14 -7.16 -4.77
CA ASN A 19 -13.16 -8.27 -5.70
C ASN A 19 -12.82 -9.54 -4.89
N ASP A 20 -13.75 -10.48 -4.76
CA ASP A 20 -13.57 -11.69 -3.96
C ASP A 20 -12.29 -12.46 -4.34
N LEU A 21 -11.82 -12.30 -5.59
CA LEU A 21 -10.59 -12.91 -6.08
C LEU A 21 -9.35 -12.31 -5.40
N ASP A 22 -9.28 -10.99 -5.26
CA ASP A 22 -8.13 -10.31 -4.67
C ASP A 22 -8.05 -10.57 -3.16
N VAL A 23 -9.21 -10.58 -2.50
CA VAL A 23 -9.31 -10.92 -1.07
C VAL A 23 -8.88 -12.37 -0.83
N ASN A 24 -9.35 -13.32 -1.63
CA ASN A 24 -8.94 -14.74 -1.52
C ASN A 24 -7.45 -14.94 -1.80
N MET A 25 -6.88 -14.20 -2.75
CA MET A 25 -5.45 -14.20 -3.00
C MET A 25 -4.67 -13.72 -1.77
N LEU A 26 -5.08 -12.63 -1.14
CA LEU A 26 -4.44 -12.12 0.07
C LEU A 26 -4.50 -13.11 1.25
N TYR A 27 -5.61 -13.84 1.44
CA TYR A 27 -5.67 -14.92 2.43
C TYR A 27 -4.60 -16.00 2.19
N ASN A 28 -4.47 -16.46 0.94
CA ASN A 28 -3.49 -17.46 0.57
C ASN A 28 -2.05 -16.99 0.79
N VAL A 29 -1.78 -15.72 0.49
CA VAL A 29 -0.46 -15.11 0.69
C VAL A 29 -0.12 -14.94 2.16
N VAL A 30 -1.06 -14.47 2.98
CA VAL A 30 -0.88 -14.36 4.44
C VAL A 30 -0.61 -15.75 5.04
N GLU A 31 -1.38 -16.75 4.68
CA GLU A 31 -1.18 -18.11 5.18
C GLU A 31 0.17 -18.71 4.71
N PHE A 32 0.58 -18.46 3.47
CA PHE A 32 1.90 -18.85 2.97
C PHE A 32 3.05 -18.23 3.77
N CYS A 33 2.92 -16.97 4.17
CA CYS A 33 3.95 -16.25 4.92
C CYS A 33 3.92 -16.48 6.43
N LYS A 34 2.86 -17.07 6.96
CA LYS A 34 2.54 -17.15 8.39
C LYS A 34 3.64 -17.77 9.26
N ASN A 35 4.37 -18.74 8.72
CA ASN A 35 5.49 -19.38 9.41
C ASN A 35 6.71 -18.47 9.64
N LYS A 36 6.74 -17.29 8.99
CA LYS A 36 7.79 -16.28 9.14
C LYS A 36 7.40 -15.20 10.14
N PHE A 37 6.15 -15.19 10.61
CA PHE A 37 5.66 -14.16 11.51
C PHE A 37 6.16 -14.37 12.93
N THR A 38 6.50 -13.28 13.59
CA THR A 38 6.81 -13.24 15.01
C THR A 38 5.68 -12.56 15.77
N ARG A 39 5.57 -12.83 17.06
CA ARG A 39 4.47 -12.33 17.90
C ARG A 39 4.43 -10.80 17.98
N ASP A 40 5.58 -10.16 17.97
CA ASP A 40 5.79 -8.72 18.13
C ASP A 40 6.02 -7.98 16.82
N GLY A 41 6.00 -8.69 15.69
CA GLY A 41 6.20 -8.09 14.38
C GLY A 41 4.98 -7.31 13.91
N MET A 42 5.24 -6.21 13.19
CA MET A 42 4.23 -5.30 12.67
C MET A 42 3.70 -5.76 11.32
N PHE A 43 2.48 -5.33 10.99
CA PHE A 43 1.84 -5.51 9.70
C PHE A 43 1.57 -4.14 9.08
N PHE A 44 1.95 -3.97 7.83
CA PHE A 44 1.82 -2.71 7.11
C PHE A 44 0.88 -2.86 5.92
N ASP A 45 -0.10 -1.96 5.81
CA ASP A 45 -1.01 -1.81 4.68
C ASP A 45 -0.77 -0.44 4.03
N ILE A 46 0.03 -0.41 2.98
CA ILE A 46 0.44 0.81 2.27
C ILE A 46 -0.44 0.95 1.04
N GLY A 47 -1.25 2.02 1.01
CA GLY A 47 -2.40 2.15 0.11
C GLY A 47 -3.57 1.32 0.66
N SER A 48 -4.00 1.62 1.89
CA SER A 48 -4.99 0.79 2.58
C SER A 48 -6.41 0.94 2.02
N ASN A 49 -6.68 1.99 1.27
CA ASN A 49 -7.98 2.24 0.66
C ASN A 49 -9.13 2.00 1.68
N ALA A 50 -10.07 1.12 1.37
CA ALA A 50 -11.19 0.73 2.23
C ALA A 50 -10.84 -0.30 3.33
N GLY A 51 -9.57 -0.68 3.47
CA GLY A 51 -9.10 -1.60 4.53
C GLY A 51 -9.29 -3.08 4.22
N SER A 52 -9.25 -3.49 2.96
CA SER A 52 -9.39 -4.89 2.53
C SER A 52 -8.37 -5.80 3.18
N PHE A 53 -7.12 -5.36 3.21
CA PHE A 53 -6.06 -6.15 3.83
C PHE A 53 -6.20 -6.21 5.36
N VAL A 54 -6.67 -5.13 5.99
CA VAL A 54 -7.01 -5.13 7.43
C VAL A 54 -8.09 -6.18 7.72
N LYS A 55 -9.11 -6.30 6.85
CA LYS A 55 -10.13 -7.35 6.97
C LYS A 55 -9.51 -8.74 6.91
N VAL A 56 -8.63 -9.00 5.94
CA VAL A 56 -7.93 -10.30 5.81
C VAL A 56 -7.12 -10.62 7.05
N LEU A 57 -6.35 -9.65 7.57
CA LEU A 57 -5.58 -9.84 8.80
C LEU A 57 -6.48 -10.16 9.99
N ASN A 58 -7.59 -9.44 10.15
CA ASN A 58 -8.55 -9.67 11.23
C ASN A 58 -9.17 -11.07 11.16
N ASP A 59 -9.57 -11.52 9.97
CA ASP A 59 -10.13 -12.84 9.74
C ASP A 59 -9.09 -13.97 9.98
N CYS A 60 -7.79 -13.66 9.82
CA CYS A 60 -6.68 -14.52 10.21
C CYS A 60 -6.32 -14.42 11.71
N ASN A 61 -7.13 -13.75 12.53
CA ASN A 61 -6.89 -13.47 13.96
C ASN A 61 -5.64 -12.60 14.22
N ILE A 62 -5.28 -11.74 13.27
CA ILE A 62 -4.21 -10.74 13.39
C ILE A 62 -4.91 -9.38 13.51
N ASN A 63 -5.08 -8.89 14.74
CA ASN A 63 -5.83 -7.67 15.05
C ASN A 63 -5.03 -6.65 15.87
N ASN A 64 -3.73 -6.81 15.93
CA ASN A 64 -2.81 -5.90 16.61
C ASN A 64 -1.58 -5.61 15.74
N ASN A 65 -0.84 -4.57 16.10
CA ASN A 65 0.39 -4.19 15.41
C ASN A 65 0.18 -3.90 13.91
N ILE A 66 -0.98 -3.34 13.53
CA ILE A 66 -1.31 -3.03 12.15
C ILE A 66 -1.16 -1.52 11.92
N HIS A 67 -0.37 -1.16 10.91
CA HIS A 67 -0.11 0.21 10.48
C HIS A 67 -0.62 0.40 9.05
N CYS A 68 -1.56 1.33 8.87
CA CYS A 68 -2.19 1.62 7.60
C CYS A 68 -1.80 3.02 7.12
N PHE A 69 -1.62 3.17 5.81
CA PHE A 69 -1.30 4.46 5.17
C PHE A 69 -2.28 4.70 4.03
N GLU A 70 -3.06 5.78 4.16
CA GLU A 70 -4.06 6.19 3.18
C GLU A 70 -4.10 7.72 3.11
N PRO A 71 -3.56 8.32 2.03
CA PRO A 71 -3.52 9.78 1.89
C PRO A 71 -4.89 10.40 1.60
N HIS A 72 -5.83 9.64 1.01
CA HIS A 72 -7.16 10.16 0.71
C HIS A 72 -7.96 10.37 2.01
N PRO A 73 -8.37 11.61 2.35
CA PRO A 73 -8.89 11.92 3.68
C PRO A 73 -10.20 11.20 4.02
N VAL A 74 -11.06 10.97 3.02
CA VAL A 74 -12.34 10.28 3.23
C VAL A 74 -12.11 8.78 3.46
N LEU A 75 -11.27 8.13 2.63
CA LEU A 75 -10.93 6.72 2.81
C LEU A 75 -10.25 6.48 4.15
N HIS A 76 -9.27 7.32 4.51
CA HIS A 76 -8.62 7.29 5.83
C HIS A 76 -9.65 7.36 6.97
N GLN A 77 -10.57 8.33 6.93
CA GLN A 77 -11.56 8.51 7.98
C GLN A 77 -12.49 7.30 8.10
N ASN A 78 -12.97 6.78 6.97
CA ASN A 78 -13.88 5.64 6.93
C ASN A 78 -13.21 4.36 7.44
N THR A 79 -12.00 4.07 6.96
CA THR A 79 -11.23 2.89 7.42
C THR A 79 -10.93 2.97 8.90
N LYS A 80 -10.59 4.16 9.42
CA LYS A 80 -10.37 4.37 10.86
C LYS A 80 -11.65 4.16 11.70
N GLN A 81 -12.83 4.51 11.17
CA GLN A 81 -14.11 4.24 11.85
C GLN A 81 -14.44 2.74 11.90
N VAL A 82 -14.17 2.01 10.81
CA VAL A 82 -14.42 0.57 10.74
C VAL A 82 -13.43 -0.23 11.58
N TYR A 83 -12.15 0.17 11.57
CA TYR A 83 -11.06 -0.51 12.25
C TYR A 83 -10.33 0.42 13.25
N PRO A 84 -10.98 0.81 14.37
CA PRO A 84 -10.43 1.81 15.30
C PRO A 84 -9.16 1.38 16.03
N TYR A 85 -8.80 0.11 15.98
CA TYR A 85 -7.64 -0.49 16.63
C TYR A 85 -6.34 -0.43 15.79
N VAL A 86 -6.41 -0.05 14.49
CA VAL A 86 -5.22 0.08 13.65
C VAL A 86 -4.58 1.46 13.80
N ASN A 87 -3.27 1.52 13.58
CA ASN A 87 -2.53 2.78 13.49
C ASN A 87 -2.74 3.38 12.10
N MET A 88 -3.79 4.21 11.95
CA MET A 88 -4.18 4.80 10.68
C MET A 88 -3.48 6.12 10.45
N ASN A 89 -2.75 6.24 9.33
CA ASN A 89 -1.94 7.39 8.94
C ASN A 89 -2.51 8.04 7.68
N ASN A 90 -2.84 9.36 7.74
CA ASN A 90 -3.38 10.10 6.60
C ASN A 90 -2.27 10.79 5.80
N TYR A 91 -1.37 10.02 5.23
CA TYR A 91 -0.30 10.48 4.35
C TYR A 91 0.28 9.33 3.51
N CYS A 92 1.09 9.69 2.49
CA CYS A 92 1.80 8.72 1.65
C CYS A 92 3.07 8.21 2.33
N LEU A 93 3.46 6.99 1.99
CA LEU A 93 4.85 6.57 2.03
C LEU A 93 5.48 6.71 0.64
N GLY A 94 6.81 6.89 0.58
CA GLY A 94 7.56 7.04 -0.66
C GLY A 94 9.07 7.17 -0.42
N ASN A 95 9.77 7.78 -1.37
CA ASN A 95 11.23 7.92 -1.31
C ASN A 95 11.71 9.30 -0.78
N ILE A 96 10.79 10.15 -0.32
CA ILE A 96 11.09 11.48 0.24
C ILE A 96 10.44 11.67 1.60
N ASP A 97 11.02 12.55 2.41
CA ASP A 97 10.40 13.13 3.60
C ASP A 97 10.00 14.56 3.27
N GLY A 98 8.70 14.84 3.15
CA GLY A 98 8.20 16.15 2.73
C GLY A 98 6.73 16.11 2.33
N ASN A 99 6.38 16.82 1.28
CA ASN A 99 5.04 16.83 0.72
C ASN A 99 5.08 16.41 -0.75
N ILE A 100 4.01 15.77 -1.20
CA ILE A 100 3.82 15.34 -2.58
C ILE A 100 2.37 15.61 -3.00
N ASP A 101 2.14 15.77 -4.30
CA ASP A 101 0.80 15.88 -4.84
C ASP A 101 0.27 14.49 -5.18
N ILE A 102 -0.97 14.21 -4.78
CA ILE A 102 -1.73 13.04 -5.28
C ILE A 102 -2.81 13.51 -6.24
N TYR A 103 -3.09 12.68 -7.22
CA TYR A 103 -4.09 12.86 -8.26
C TYR A 103 -5.24 11.90 -8.01
N ILE A 104 -6.43 12.45 -7.82
CA ILE A 104 -7.64 11.70 -7.42
C ILE A 104 -8.65 11.79 -8.56
N PRO A 105 -8.88 10.72 -9.32
CA PRO A 105 -9.88 10.70 -10.37
C PRO A 105 -11.29 10.67 -9.77
N GLN A 106 -12.19 11.51 -10.29
CA GLN A 106 -13.55 11.65 -9.78
C GLN A 106 -14.36 10.35 -9.84
N TRP A 107 -14.10 9.48 -10.83
CA TRP A 107 -14.87 8.26 -11.05
C TRP A 107 -14.41 7.06 -10.21
N SER A 108 -13.22 7.12 -9.65
CA SER A 108 -12.68 6.04 -8.80
C SER A 108 -11.59 6.56 -7.89
N VAL A 109 -11.92 6.72 -6.63
CA VAL A 109 -10.94 7.15 -5.61
C VAL A 109 -9.88 6.08 -5.33
N GLY A 110 -10.19 4.81 -5.61
CA GLY A 110 -9.24 3.69 -5.49
C GLY A 110 -8.06 3.78 -6.46
N LEU A 111 -8.20 4.52 -7.56
CA LEU A 111 -7.14 4.77 -8.53
C LEU A 111 -6.27 5.98 -8.20
N SER A 112 -6.41 6.56 -7.00
CA SER A 112 -5.60 7.71 -6.56
C SER A 112 -4.13 7.37 -6.54
N SER A 113 -3.30 8.23 -7.12
CA SER A 113 -1.86 7.98 -7.28
C SER A 113 -1.05 9.27 -7.09
N VAL A 114 0.20 9.15 -6.70
CA VAL A 114 1.19 10.25 -6.80
C VAL A 114 1.61 10.49 -8.26
N ILE A 115 1.25 9.60 -9.15
CA ILE A 115 1.53 9.70 -10.58
C ILE A 115 0.31 10.31 -11.30
N ASN A 116 0.53 11.38 -12.06
CA ASN A 116 -0.50 11.90 -12.97
C ASN A 116 -0.57 11.01 -14.22
N ARG A 117 -1.34 9.93 -14.12
CA ARG A 117 -1.38 8.87 -15.14
C ARG A 117 -2.03 9.36 -16.43
N PRO A 118 -1.51 8.96 -17.61
CA PRO A 118 -2.08 9.36 -18.91
C PRO A 118 -3.56 9.00 -19.07
N VAL A 119 -4.01 7.87 -18.50
CA VAL A 119 -5.41 7.44 -18.54
C VAL A 119 -6.36 8.45 -17.92
N PHE A 120 -5.90 9.23 -16.93
CA PHE A 120 -6.74 10.23 -16.28
C PHE A 120 -7.19 11.33 -17.24
N SER A 121 -6.31 11.79 -18.13
CA SER A 121 -6.66 12.81 -19.13
C SER A 121 -7.49 12.27 -20.31
N GLN A 122 -7.35 10.98 -20.63
CA GLN A 122 -8.04 10.37 -21.78
C GLN A 122 -9.55 10.20 -21.55
N LEU A 123 -9.97 10.06 -20.30
CA LEU A 123 -11.38 9.86 -19.93
C LEU A 123 -12.18 11.15 -19.87
N GLY A 124 -11.57 12.34 -20.06
CA GLY A 124 -12.24 13.64 -20.08
C GLY A 124 -12.96 14.00 -18.77
N GLN A 125 -12.60 13.35 -17.67
CA GLN A 125 -13.22 13.54 -16.38
C GLN A 125 -12.34 14.40 -15.46
N GLN A 126 -12.93 14.92 -14.39
CA GLN A 126 -12.23 15.79 -13.46
C GLN A 126 -11.21 14.99 -12.63
N ILE A 127 -10.01 15.55 -12.49
CA ILE A 127 -8.95 15.07 -11.63
C ILE A 127 -8.75 16.12 -10.52
N TYR A 128 -8.87 15.69 -9.30
CA TYR A 128 -8.53 16.52 -8.15
C TYR A 128 -7.06 16.33 -7.79
N LYS A 129 -6.43 17.42 -7.37
CA LYS A 129 -5.05 17.42 -6.92
C LYS A 129 -5.01 17.80 -5.45
N LEU A 130 -4.40 16.96 -4.64
CA LEU A 130 -4.28 17.18 -3.21
C LEU A 130 -2.81 17.09 -2.80
N ASN A 131 -2.30 18.12 -2.12
CA ASN A 131 -0.96 18.10 -1.54
C ASN A 131 -1.02 17.43 -0.17
N VAL A 132 -0.25 16.34 0.00
CA VAL A 132 -0.22 15.53 1.22
C VAL A 132 1.19 15.34 1.74
N LYS A 133 1.34 15.06 3.03
CA LYS A 133 2.61 14.62 3.60
C LYS A 133 3.05 13.32 2.92
N CYS A 134 4.35 13.20 2.65
CA CYS A 134 5.01 11.96 2.24
C CYS A 134 6.16 11.67 3.21
N GLN A 135 6.38 10.41 3.54
CA GLN A 135 7.46 10.00 4.43
C GLN A 135 8.10 8.71 3.92
N LYS A 136 9.41 8.55 4.14
CA LYS A 136 10.08 7.28 3.88
C LYS A 136 9.65 6.23 4.91
N LEU A 137 9.57 4.98 4.49
CA LEU A 137 9.26 3.88 5.41
C LEU A 137 10.37 3.73 6.47
N ASP A 138 11.63 3.91 6.08
CA ASP A 138 12.78 3.93 7.02
C ASP A 138 12.61 5.01 8.09
N THR A 139 12.23 6.24 7.70
CA THR A 139 12.01 7.36 8.63
C THR A 139 10.86 7.06 9.59
N TYR A 140 9.73 6.58 9.05
CA TYR A 140 8.58 6.20 9.88
C TYR A 140 8.94 5.13 10.91
N CYS A 141 9.59 4.05 10.48
CA CYS A 141 9.94 2.96 11.38
C CYS A 141 10.95 3.39 12.45
N ASN A 142 11.90 4.26 12.09
CA ASN A 142 12.84 4.83 13.04
C ASN A 142 12.14 5.70 14.11
N GLU A 143 11.21 6.58 13.70
CA GLU A 143 10.43 7.42 14.62
C GLU A 143 9.53 6.60 15.56
N GLN A 144 9.00 5.46 15.09
CA GLN A 144 8.14 4.57 15.86
C GLN A 144 8.90 3.45 16.59
N ASN A 145 10.24 3.40 16.49
CA ASN A 145 11.09 2.32 17.01
C ASN A 145 10.69 0.93 16.51
N ILE A 146 10.28 0.82 15.26
CA ILE A 146 9.88 -0.44 14.62
C ILE A 146 11.09 -1.04 13.90
N THR A 147 11.46 -2.24 14.28
CA THR A 147 12.61 -2.98 13.73
C THR A 147 12.24 -4.36 13.20
N ASN A 148 10.95 -4.75 13.27
CA ASN A 148 10.49 -6.06 12.87
C ASN A 148 9.11 -5.96 12.18
N ILE A 149 9.09 -6.16 10.88
CA ILE A 149 7.88 -6.14 10.05
C ILE A 149 7.62 -7.57 9.57
N ASN A 150 6.51 -8.14 10.03
CA ASN A 150 6.07 -9.46 9.62
C ASN A 150 5.65 -9.48 8.15
N PHE A 151 4.83 -8.47 7.78
CA PHE A 151 4.26 -8.41 6.45
C PHE A 151 4.03 -6.96 6.02
N VAL A 152 4.28 -6.67 4.75
CA VAL A 152 3.90 -5.40 4.11
C VAL A 152 3.11 -5.67 2.83
N LYS A 153 1.89 -5.10 2.73
CA LYS A 153 1.16 -4.96 1.46
C LYS A 153 1.48 -3.60 0.88
N ILE A 154 1.83 -3.54 -0.39
CA ILE A 154 2.11 -2.32 -1.15
C ILE A 154 1.23 -2.32 -2.39
N ASP A 155 0.31 -1.34 -2.46
CA ASP A 155 -0.65 -1.18 -3.53
C ASP A 155 -0.98 0.32 -3.60
N VAL A 156 -0.16 1.04 -4.34
CA VAL A 156 -0.12 2.51 -4.37
C VAL A 156 -0.23 3.08 -5.78
N GLU A 157 -0.79 2.26 -6.69
CA GLU A 157 -1.19 2.67 -8.03
C GLU A 157 -0.04 3.28 -8.86
N GLY A 158 1.11 2.55 -8.89
CA GLY A 158 2.27 2.85 -9.71
C GLY A 158 3.45 3.49 -8.98
N ALA A 159 3.36 3.71 -7.67
CA ALA A 159 4.45 4.27 -6.87
C ALA A 159 5.19 3.23 -6.00
N GLU A 160 4.99 1.94 -6.26
CA GLU A 160 5.56 0.81 -5.49
C GLU A 160 7.09 0.91 -5.38
N LYS A 161 7.78 1.26 -6.46
CA LYS A 161 9.22 1.45 -6.47
C LYS A 161 9.67 2.50 -5.44
N PHE A 162 8.94 3.61 -5.30
CA PHE A 162 9.29 4.66 -4.35
C PHE A 162 9.18 4.19 -2.90
N ILE A 163 8.29 3.22 -2.61
CA ILE A 163 8.21 2.62 -1.28
C ILE A 163 9.49 1.85 -0.98
N PHE A 164 9.97 1.01 -1.90
CA PHE A 164 11.20 0.25 -1.72
C PHE A 164 12.45 1.14 -1.66
N GLU A 165 12.50 2.22 -2.45
CA GLU A 165 13.56 3.25 -2.36
C GLU A 165 13.56 3.98 -1.00
N GLY A 166 12.40 4.13 -0.37
CA GLY A 166 12.24 4.70 0.97
C GLY A 166 12.41 3.70 2.12
N ALA A 167 12.73 2.42 1.82
CA ALA A 167 12.85 1.32 2.78
C ALA A 167 14.25 0.66 2.75
N THR A 168 15.26 1.37 2.27
CA THR A 168 16.58 0.79 2.01
C THR A 168 17.26 0.21 3.24
N GLU A 169 17.19 0.86 4.39
CA GLU A 169 17.78 0.36 5.63
C GLU A 169 17.01 -0.82 6.20
N LEU A 170 15.66 -0.80 6.13
CA LEU A 170 14.82 -1.93 6.54
C LEU A 170 15.11 -3.18 5.69
N LEU A 171 15.24 -3.02 4.37
CA LEU A 171 15.56 -4.11 3.44
C LEU A 171 16.96 -4.66 3.70
N LYS A 172 17.97 -3.79 3.80
CA LYS A 172 19.37 -4.13 4.07
C LYS A 172 19.52 -4.91 5.39
N ASN A 173 18.82 -4.47 6.43
CA ASN A 173 18.89 -5.07 7.76
C ASN A 173 17.93 -6.27 7.93
N LYS A 174 17.23 -6.71 6.87
CA LYS A 174 16.28 -7.84 6.89
C LYS A 174 15.15 -7.67 7.91
N GLN A 175 14.73 -6.44 8.12
CA GLN A 175 13.68 -6.09 9.08
C GLN A 175 12.27 -6.31 8.52
N ILE A 176 12.10 -6.47 7.20
CA ILE A 176 10.86 -6.90 6.55
C ILE A 176 10.96 -8.40 6.26
N LYS A 177 10.05 -9.22 6.81
CA LYS A 177 10.09 -10.68 6.63
C LYS A 177 9.52 -11.11 5.29
N CYS A 178 8.38 -10.57 4.94
CA CYS A 178 7.73 -10.82 3.66
C CYS A 178 6.75 -9.69 3.30
N GLY A 179 6.22 -9.72 2.10
CA GLY A 179 5.21 -8.80 1.64
C GLY A 179 4.69 -9.13 0.25
N ILE A 180 3.78 -8.29 -0.21
CA ILE A 180 3.19 -8.35 -1.55
C ILE A 180 3.18 -6.94 -2.15
N PHE A 181 3.44 -6.84 -3.44
CA PHE A 181 3.27 -5.59 -4.18
C PHE A 181 2.63 -5.84 -5.54
N GLU A 182 1.78 -4.88 -5.95
CA GLU A 182 1.11 -4.93 -7.24
C GLU A 182 2.07 -4.54 -8.38
N VAL A 183 1.89 -5.20 -9.54
CA VAL A 183 2.53 -4.84 -10.81
C VAL A 183 1.50 -4.83 -11.92
N GLY A 184 1.57 -3.84 -12.79
CA GLY A 184 0.61 -3.74 -13.88
C GLY A 184 0.78 -2.46 -14.69
N GLN A 185 -0.27 -2.06 -15.38
CA GLN A 185 -0.26 -0.87 -16.20
C GLN A 185 0.08 0.40 -15.40
N THR A 186 -0.26 0.41 -14.11
CA THR A 186 0.02 1.52 -13.19
C THR A 186 1.51 1.83 -13.09
N LEU A 187 2.36 0.79 -13.00
CA LEU A 187 3.82 0.95 -13.02
C LEU A 187 4.34 1.50 -14.34
N TYR A 188 3.81 1.00 -15.48
CA TYR A 188 4.21 1.50 -16.80
C TYR A 188 3.80 2.96 -17.02
N ASP A 189 2.63 3.36 -16.52
CA ASP A 189 2.17 4.75 -16.53
C ASP A 189 3.10 5.66 -15.69
N ALA A 190 3.75 5.11 -14.67
CA ALA A 190 4.77 5.76 -13.85
C ALA A 190 6.18 5.72 -14.48
N ASN A 191 6.29 5.19 -15.71
CA ASN A 191 7.56 4.95 -16.39
C ASN A 191 8.53 4.07 -15.58
N THR A 192 7.96 3.10 -14.84
CA THR A 192 8.67 2.11 -14.02
C THR A 192 8.36 0.70 -14.54
N HIS A 193 9.36 -0.18 -14.52
CA HIS A 193 9.19 -1.58 -14.87
C HIS A 193 9.28 -2.47 -13.64
N GLU A 194 8.49 -3.55 -13.60
CA GLU A 194 8.50 -4.52 -12.50
C GLU A 194 9.91 -5.07 -12.20
N ASN A 195 10.74 -5.23 -13.23
CA ASN A 195 12.12 -5.70 -13.07
C ASN A 195 12.98 -4.79 -12.17
N GLU A 196 12.74 -3.48 -12.18
CA GLU A 196 13.48 -2.54 -11.33
C GLU A 196 13.20 -2.80 -9.85
N ILE A 197 11.95 -3.11 -9.50
CA ILE A 197 11.57 -3.48 -8.14
C ILE A 197 12.13 -4.86 -7.78
N CYS A 198 12.03 -5.82 -8.71
CA CYS A 198 12.58 -7.16 -8.53
C CYS A 198 14.09 -7.12 -8.27
N GLU A 199 14.85 -6.32 -9.04
CA GLU A 199 16.31 -6.14 -8.86
C GLU A 199 16.65 -5.58 -7.48
N ILE A 200 15.89 -4.57 -7.00
CA ILE A 200 16.06 -4.02 -5.65
C ILE A 200 15.91 -5.15 -4.61
N LEU A 201 14.82 -5.90 -4.64
CA LEU A 201 14.54 -6.94 -3.65
C LEU A 201 15.55 -8.10 -3.72
N LEU A 202 15.90 -8.55 -4.93
CA LEU A 202 16.91 -9.60 -5.14
C LEU A 202 18.29 -9.18 -4.64
N SER A 203 18.67 -7.91 -4.84
CA SER A 203 19.96 -7.38 -4.36
C SER A 203 20.09 -7.44 -2.83
N TYR A 204 18.95 -7.35 -2.13
CA TYR A 204 18.88 -7.53 -0.68
C TYR A 204 18.63 -8.99 -0.27
N GLY A 205 18.64 -9.96 -1.21
CA GLY A 205 18.54 -11.40 -0.93
C GLY A 205 17.13 -11.90 -0.62
N TYR A 206 16.09 -11.17 -1.04
CA TYR A 206 14.73 -11.67 -0.99
C TYR A 206 14.46 -12.68 -2.11
N ILE A 207 13.55 -13.60 -1.87
CA ILE A 207 12.98 -14.50 -2.86
C ILE A 207 11.68 -13.90 -3.39
N LEU A 208 11.47 -13.98 -4.70
CA LEU A 208 10.26 -13.49 -5.37
C LEU A 208 9.39 -14.65 -5.84
N ASN A 209 8.08 -14.54 -5.67
CA ASN A 209 7.09 -15.51 -6.09
C ASN A 209 5.90 -14.81 -6.77
N LYS A 210 5.58 -15.21 -8.00
CA LYS A 210 4.45 -14.69 -8.80
C LYS A 210 3.34 -15.74 -9.01
N THR A 211 3.28 -16.79 -8.20
CA THR A 211 2.33 -17.89 -8.40
C THR A 211 0.93 -17.62 -7.86
N PHE A 212 0.79 -16.65 -6.98
CA PHE A 212 -0.51 -16.30 -6.34
C PHE A 212 -1.39 -15.44 -7.22
N SER A 213 -0.77 -14.59 -8.06
CA SER A 213 -1.46 -13.63 -8.91
C SER A 213 -0.65 -13.39 -10.20
N LYS A 214 -1.33 -12.90 -11.25
CA LYS A 214 -0.66 -12.42 -12.47
C LYS A 214 -0.15 -10.98 -12.33
N SER A 215 -0.78 -10.22 -11.44
CA SER A 215 -0.52 -8.79 -11.20
C SER A 215 0.23 -8.51 -9.90
N ASP A 216 0.66 -9.53 -9.15
CA ASP A 216 1.32 -9.30 -7.87
C ASP A 216 2.55 -10.19 -7.69
N TYR A 217 3.56 -9.64 -7.03
CA TYR A 217 4.70 -10.39 -6.53
C TYR A 217 4.65 -10.50 -5.01
N VAL A 218 4.79 -11.72 -4.52
CA VAL A 218 5.10 -11.98 -3.12
C VAL A 218 6.62 -12.04 -2.97
N PHE A 219 7.15 -11.34 -1.99
CA PHE A 219 8.57 -11.37 -1.64
C PHE A 219 8.77 -11.81 -0.18
N TYR A 220 9.84 -12.51 0.10
CA TYR A 220 10.11 -13.02 1.45
C TYR A 220 11.58 -13.36 1.64
N LEU A 221 12.02 -13.35 2.90
CA LEU A 221 13.34 -13.85 3.30
C LEU A 221 13.34 -15.39 3.26
N PRO A 222 14.46 -15.99 2.86
CA PRO A 222 14.62 -17.45 2.83
C PRO A 222 14.43 -18.12 4.19
#